data_dd5acd89e4025cda3f5a0683e1409864
#
_entry.id   dd5acd89e4025cda3f5a0683e1409864
#
_cell.length_a   1.000
_cell.length_b   1.000
_cell.length_c   1.000
_cell.angle_alpha   90.00
_cell.angle_beta   90.00
_cell.angle_gamma   90.00
#
_symmetry.space_group_name_H-M   'P 1'
#
loop_
_entity.id
_entity.type
_entity.pdbx_description
1 polymer ?
#
loop_
_entity_poly.entity_id
_entity_poly.type
_entity_poly.pdbx_seq_one_letter_code
_entity_poly.pdbx_strand_id
1 'polypeptide(L)'
;MSDPLVEAYPPFGLRITHDDMTLRVFRDADMPEYLDLLSAPIFAEENVDWFFPWCEAPVPERRRNAIQAHWGWRSGFRPESWTLAFGVYVGGVLVGCQDLISEEFAKRRVVYSGSWLALEH
;
A
#
# COMPACT_ATOMS: atom_id res chain seq x y z
N MET A 1 -24.92 -0.59 10.54
CA MET A 1 -23.98 -0.74 11.65
C MET A 1 -22.62 -0.17 11.24
N SER A 2 -22.09 0.75 11.99
CA SER A 2 -20.80 1.35 11.64
C SER A 2 -19.65 0.45 12.06
N ASP A 3 -18.56 0.53 11.30
CA ASP A 3 -17.32 -0.20 11.60
C ASP A 3 -16.49 0.63 12.58
N PRO A 4 -16.22 0.14 13.80
CA PRO A 4 -15.45 0.91 14.78
C PRO A 4 -14.05 1.30 14.29
N LEU A 5 -13.44 0.48 13.42
CA LEU A 5 -12.13 0.82 12.88
C LEU A 5 -12.20 2.00 11.93
N VAL A 6 -13.28 2.11 11.15
CA VAL A 6 -13.49 3.26 10.26
C VAL A 6 -13.76 4.51 11.08
N GLU A 7 -14.50 4.40 12.17
CA GLU A 7 -14.75 5.53 13.06
C GLU A 7 -13.45 6.05 13.67
N ALA A 8 -12.59 5.14 14.13
CA ALA A 8 -11.31 5.50 14.77
C ALA A 8 -10.26 5.94 13.76
N TYR A 9 -10.25 5.34 12.57
CA TYR A 9 -9.29 5.64 11.53
C TYR A 9 -10.01 5.68 10.18
N PRO A 10 -10.58 6.86 9.83
CA PRO A 10 -11.41 7.00 8.62
C PRO A 10 -10.80 6.48 7.31
N PRO A 11 -9.46 6.52 7.09
CA PRO A 11 -8.89 5.96 5.87
C PRO A 11 -9.27 4.49 5.61
N PHE A 12 -9.57 3.72 6.66
CA PHE A 12 -10.03 2.34 6.47
C PHE A 12 -11.35 2.23 5.70
N GLY A 13 -12.10 3.30 5.59
CA GLY A 13 -13.33 3.34 4.81
C GLY A 13 -13.14 3.71 3.35
N LEU A 14 -11.92 4.08 2.95
CA LEU A 14 -11.65 4.49 1.57
C LEU A 14 -11.60 3.28 0.65
N ARG A 15 -12.42 3.35 -0.40
CA ARG A 15 -12.50 2.30 -1.40
C ARG A 15 -12.81 2.93 -2.77
N ILE A 16 -12.04 2.54 -3.78
CA ILE A 16 -12.25 2.99 -5.15
C ILE A 16 -12.45 1.73 -5.99
N THR A 17 -13.53 1.69 -6.75
CA THR A 17 -13.85 0.53 -7.59
C THR A 17 -14.02 0.95 -9.04
N HIS A 18 -13.55 0.11 -9.94
CA HIS A 18 -13.75 0.27 -11.38
C HIS A 18 -13.73 -1.13 -12.01
N ASP A 19 -14.87 -1.53 -12.57
CA ASP A 19 -15.08 -2.90 -13.09
C ASP A 19 -14.73 -3.93 -12.02
N ASP A 20 -13.77 -4.82 -12.27
CA ASP A 20 -13.34 -5.85 -11.33
C ASP A 20 -12.16 -5.41 -10.46
N MET A 21 -11.72 -4.14 -10.57
CA MET A 21 -10.61 -3.60 -9.81
C MET A 21 -11.12 -2.84 -8.59
N THR A 22 -10.48 -3.07 -7.45
CA THR A 22 -10.74 -2.35 -6.20
C THR A 22 -9.44 -1.89 -5.59
N LEU A 23 -9.39 -0.60 -5.21
CA LEU A 23 -8.32 -0.07 -4.37
C LEU A 23 -8.92 0.20 -3.00
N ARG A 24 -8.32 -0.34 -1.96
CA ARG A 24 -8.72 -0.07 -0.58
C ARG A 24 -7.51 -0.01 0.33
N VAL A 25 -7.60 0.83 1.36
CA VAL A 25 -6.51 0.98 2.34
C VAL A 25 -6.31 -0.37 3.04
N PHE A 26 -5.05 -0.80 3.13
CA PHE A 26 -4.70 -2.05 3.79
C PHE A 26 -5.11 -2.06 5.25
N ARG A 27 -5.63 -3.19 5.69
CA ARG A 27 -5.88 -3.50 7.11
C ARG A 27 -4.98 -4.67 7.51
N ASP A 28 -4.91 -4.97 8.80
CA ASP A 28 -4.10 -6.09 9.27
C ASP A 28 -4.55 -7.42 8.67
N ALA A 29 -5.85 -7.59 8.43
CA ALA A 29 -6.37 -8.79 7.80
C ALA A 29 -5.85 -9.02 6.38
N ASP A 30 -5.37 -7.97 5.72
CA ASP A 30 -4.82 -8.05 4.36
C ASP A 30 -3.34 -8.41 4.35
N MET A 31 -2.66 -8.29 5.49
CA MET A 31 -1.21 -8.42 5.55
C MET A 31 -0.71 -9.81 5.15
N PRO A 32 -1.36 -10.93 5.53
CA PRO A 32 -0.87 -12.23 5.07
C PRO A 32 -0.78 -12.34 3.54
N GLU A 33 -1.81 -11.91 2.82
CA GLU A 33 -1.81 -11.93 1.35
C GLU A 33 -0.75 -10.97 0.79
N TYR A 34 -0.61 -9.80 1.41
CA TYR A 34 0.39 -8.82 1.00
C TYR A 34 1.82 -9.37 1.17
N LEU A 35 2.09 -10.01 2.30
CA LEU A 35 3.41 -10.59 2.56
C LEU A 35 3.72 -11.73 1.58
N ASP A 36 2.72 -12.51 1.20
CA ASP A 36 2.88 -13.55 0.17
C ASP A 36 3.22 -12.91 -1.19
N LEU A 37 2.53 -11.83 -1.54
CA LEU A 37 2.81 -11.13 -2.79
C LEU A 37 4.24 -10.59 -2.83
N LEU A 38 4.75 -10.08 -1.71
CA LEU A 38 6.13 -9.58 -1.61
C LEU A 38 7.17 -10.68 -1.71
N SER A 39 6.79 -11.94 -1.56
CA SER A 39 7.71 -13.06 -1.69
C SER A 39 7.97 -13.45 -3.14
N ALA A 40 7.17 -12.92 -4.08
CA ALA A 40 7.32 -13.16 -5.52
C ALA A 40 8.13 -12.03 -6.17
N PRO A 41 8.69 -12.27 -7.36
CA PRO A 41 9.36 -11.20 -8.12
C PRO A 41 8.38 -10.08 -8.49
N ILE A 42 8.80 -8.83 -8.31
CA ILE A 42 7.98 -7.67 -8.63
C ILE A 42 8.40 -7.10 -9.98
N PHE A 43 9.71 -7.09 -10.27
CA PHE A 43 10.23 -6.60 -11.55
C PHE A 43 10.93 -7.73 -12.31
N ALA A 44 10.93 -7.62 -13.63
CA ALA A 44 11.81 -8.43 -14.45
C ALA A 44 13.27 -8.17 -14.04
N GLU A 45 14.12 -9.19 -14.17
CA GLU A 45 15.49 -9.14 -13.65
C GLU A 45 16.27 -7.93 -14.16
N GLU A 46 16.08 -7.56 -15.41
CA GLU A 46 16.78 -6.43 -16.03
C GLU A 46 16.31 -5.07 -15.54
N ASN A 47 15.21 -5.00 -14.78
CA ASN A 47 14.61 -3.74 -14.35
C ASN A 47 14.72 -3.50 -12.85
N VAL A 48 15.55 -4.29 -12.15
CA VAL A 48 15.49 -4.36 -10.67
C VAL A 48 16.10 -3.15 -9.97
N ASP A 49 17.02 -2.42 -10.61
CA ASP A 49 18.05 -1.72 -9.83
C ASP A 49 17.76 -0.32 -9.35
N TRP A 50 16.67 0.35 -9.73
CA TRP A 50 16.76 1.78 -9.52
C TRP A 50 15.54 2.52 -9.00
N PHE A 51 14.36 1.92 -9.03
CA PHE A 51 13.18 2.62 -8.54
C PHE A 51 12.82 2.27 -7.10
N PHE A 52 12.92 1.00 -6.75
CA PHE A 52 12.43 0.54 -5.45
C PHE A 52 13.47 -0.38 -4.80
N PRO A 53 14.51 0.20 -4.17
CA PRO A 53 15.57 -0.61 -3.54
C PRO A 53 15.06 -1.67 -2.55
N TRP A 54 13.91 -1.43 -1.93
CA TRP A 54 13.35 -2.37 -0.97
C TRP A 54 13.04 -3.74 -1.60
N CYS A 55 12.82 -3.79 -2.92
CA CYS A 55 12.56 -5.04 -3.62
C CYS A 55 13.78 -5.95 -3.70
N GLU A 56 14.97 -5.41 -3.48
CA GLU A 56 16.23 -6.17 -3.58
C GLU A 56 16.55 -6.91 -2.28
N ALA A 57 15.94 -6.54 -1.16
CA ALA A 57 16.21 -7.18 0.11
C ALA A 57 15.79 -8.66 0.07
N PRO A 58 16.48 -9.55 0.82
CA PRO A 58 16.03 -10.93 0.99
C PRO A 58 14.59 -10.98 1.48
N VAL A 59 13.85 -12.02 1.07
CA VAL A 59 12.42 -12.10 1.33
C VAL A 59 12.05 -11.89 2.81
N PRO A 60 12.69 -12.56 3.79
CA PRO A 60 12.31 -12.34 5.19
C PRO A 60 12.48 -10.89 5.64
N GLU A 61 13.56 -10.24 5.22
CA GLU A 61 13.84 -8.85 5.54
C GLU A 61 12.85 -7.93 4.83
N ARG A 62 12.58 -8.19 3.56
CA ARG A 62 11.61 -7.42 2.76
C ARG A 62 10.23 -7.42 3.41
N ARG A 63 9.78 -8.59 3.86
CA ARG A 63 8.48 -8.76 4.50
C ARG A 63 8.40 -7.96 5.81
N ARG A 64 9.43 -8.08 6.65
CA ARG A 64 9.49 -7.35 7.92
C ARG A 64 9.50 -5.85 7.69
N ASN A 65 10.35 -5.37 6.78
CA ASN A 65 10.47 -3.94 6.49
C ASN A 65 9.14 -3.38 5.97
N ALA A 66 8.45 -4.12 5.11
CA ALA A 66 7.18 -3.70 4.55
C ALA A 66 6.11 -3.54 5.62
N ILE A 67 5.94 -4.53 6.50
CA ILE A 67 4.90 -4.45 7.51
C ILE A 67 5.19 -3.34 8.52
N GLN A 68 6.46 -3.14 8.88
CA GLN A 68 6.82 -2.05 9.78
C GLN A 68 6.57 -0.69 9.15
N ALA A 69 6.84 -0.54 7.86
CA ALA A 69 6.55 0.70 7.15
C ALA A 69 5.05 1.01 7.17
N HIS A 70 4.21 0.04 6.87
CA HIS A 70 2.76 0.24 6.88
C HIS A 70 2.24 0.61 8.27
N TRP A 71 2.72 -0.05 9.32
CA TRP A 71 2.33 0.30 10.69
C TRP A 71 2.80 1.71 11.06
N GLY A 72 3.99 2.10 10.61
CA GLY A 72 4.50 3.45 10.83
C GLY A 72 3.64 4.52 10.15
N TRP A 73 3.18 4.26 8.94
CA TRP A 73 2.30 5.19 8.22
C TRP A 73 0.97 5.36 8.94
N ARG A 74 0.41 4.29 9.47
CA ARG A 74 -0.84 4.40 10.25
C ARG A 74 -0.64 5.16 11.54
N SER A 75 0.40 4.85 12.30
CA SER A 75 0.64 5.50 13.58
C SER A 75 1.04 6.95 13.42
N GLY A 76 1.67 7.31 12.31
CA GLY A 76 2.11 8.67 12.01
C GLY A 76 1.12 9.52 11.25
N PHE A 77 -0.08 9.00 10.94
CA PHE A 77 -1.07 9.72 10.16
C PHE A 77 -1.54 10.98 10.90
N ARG A 78 -1.45 12.13 10.24
CA ARG A 78 -1.91 13.42 10.74
C ARG A 78 -2.40 14.27 9.57
N PRO A 79 -3.29 15.24 9.81
CA PRO A 79 -3.72 16.15 8.74
C PRO A 79 -2.56 16.87 8.04
N GLU A 80 -1.47 17.15 8.75
CA GLU A 80 -0.31 17.86 8.20
C GLU A 80 0.64 16.96 7.40
N SER A 81 0.60 15.67 7.65
CA SER A 81 1.52 14.73 6.99
C SER A 81 0.95 13.32 7.05
N TRP A 82 0.74 12.72 5.89
CA TRP A 82 0.17 11.38 5.84
C TRP A 82 0.64 10.59 4.64
N THR A 83 0.66 9.27 4.81
CA THR A 83 0.84 8.29 3.74
C THR A 83 -0.30 7.29 3.83
N LEU A 84 -1.01 7.11 2.72
CA LEU A 84 -2.07 6.10 2.61
C LEU A 84 -1.62 5.03 1.62
N ALA A 85 -1.67 3.78 2.03
CA ALA A 85 -1.30 2.66 1.18
C ALA A 85 -2.54 1.85 0.85
N PHE A 86 -2.82 1.72 -0.44
CA PHE A 86 -3.96 0.98 -0.96
C PHE A 86 -3.48 -0.35 -1.55
N GLY A 87 -4.16 -1.43 -1.22
CA GLY A 87 -4.02 -2.66 -1.97
C GLY A 87 -4.79 -2.55 -3.27
N VAL A 88 -4.19 -3.02 -4.36
CA VAL A 88 -4.85 -3.10 -5.67
C VAL A 88 -5.33 -4.54 -5.85
N TYR A 89 -6.65 -4.73 -5.93
CA TYR A 89 -7.28 -6.03 -6.07
C TYR A 89 -7.96 -6.14 -7.42
N VAL A 90 -7.77 -7.24 -8.10
CA VAL A 90 -8.45 -7.54 -9.36
C VAL A 90 -9.16 -8.89 -9.19
N GLY A 91 -10.48 -8.89 -9.37
CA GLY A 91 -11.26 -10.09 -9.13
C GLY A 91 -11.11 -10.64 -7.72
N GLY A 92 -10.88 -9.78 -6.72
CA GLY A 92 -10.69 -10.19 -5.34
C GLY A 92 -9.28 -10.64 -4.98
N VAL A 93 -8.34 -10.61 -5.93
CA VAL A 93 -6.94 -11.04 -5.70
C VAL A 93 -6.04 -9.82 -5.62
N LEU A 94 -5.20 -9.77 -4.60
CA LEU A 94 -4.23 -8.68 -4.44
C LEU A 94 -3.12 -8.82 -5.50
N VAL A 95 -2.93 -7.75 -6.29
CA VAL A 95 -1.95 -7.76 -7.38
C VAL A 95 -0.89 -6.68 -7.24
N GLY A 96 -1.04 -5.74 -6.33
CA GLY A 96 -0.06 -4.67 -6.17
C GLY A 96 -0.47 -3.66 -5.12
N CYS A 97 0.19 -2.53 -5.16
CA CYS A 97 0.04 -1.47 -4.16
C CYS A 97 0.06 -0.09 -4.83
N GLN A 98 -0.74 0.82 -4.28
CA GLN A 98 -0.78 2.23 -4.68
C GLN A 98 -0.65 3.08 -3.44
N ASP A 99 0.34 3.98 -3.41
CA ASP A 99 0.53 4.90 -2.29
C ASP A 99 0.07 6.31 -2.66
N LEU A 100 -0.46 7.02 -1.68
CA LEU A 100 -0.69 8.47 -1.76
C LEU A 100 0.02 9.11 -0.57
N ILE A 101 0.84 10.11 -0.85
CA ILE A 101 1.66 10.77 0.15
C ILE A 101 1.43 12.28 0.04
N SER A 102 1.16 12.93 1.16
CA SER A 102 1.02 14.39 1.16
C SER A 102 1.54 15.00 2.46
N GLU A 103 2.12 16.20 2.32
CA GLU A 103 2.49 17.05 3.44
C GLU A 103 1.80 18.39 3.26
N GLU A 104 1.19 18.90 4.34
CA GLU A 104 0.50 20.19 4.33
C GLU A 104 -0.53 20.29 3.21
N PHE A 105 -1.33 19.24 3.00
CA PHE A 105 -2.27 19.18 1.88
C PHE A 105 -3.25 20.35 1.89
N ALA A 106 -3.72 20.77 3.05
CA ALA A 106 -4.66 21.87 3.13
C ALA A 106 -4.12 23.17 2.54
N LYS A 107 -2.80 23.35 2.56
CA LYS A 107 -2.12 24.53 2.04
C LYS A 107 -1.59 24.31 0.64
N ARG A 108 -0.91 23.19 0.42
CA ARG A 108 -0.16 22.93 -0.82
C ARG A 108 -0.98 22.29 -1.92
N ARG A 109 -2.01 21.53 -1.55
CA ARG A 109 -2.87 20.82 -2.50
C ARG A 109 -2.09 19.90 -3.45
N VAL A 110 -1.02 19.29 -2.95
CA VAL A 110 -0.14 18.40 -3.72
C VAL A 110 -0.14 17.02 -3.08
N VAL A 111 -0.28 15.99 -3.91
CA VAL A 111 -0.18 14.59 -3.49
C VAL A 111 0.82 13.91 -4.42
N TYR A 112 1.73 13.15 -3.82
CA TYR A 112 2.62 12.27 -4.58
C TYR A 112 2.04 10.87 -4.55
N SER A 113 2.22 10.13 -5.64
CA SER A 113 1.76 8.75 -5.67
C SER A 113 2.82 7.85 -6.28
N GLY A 114 2.86 6.60 -5.80
CA GLY A 114 3.68 5.55 -6.35
C GLY A 114 2.87 4.28 -6.44
N SER A 115 3.16 3.44 -7.41
CA SER A 115 2.44 2.20 -7.57
C SER A 115 3.35 1.11 -8.12
N TRP A 116 3.01 -0.12 -7.81
CA TRP A 116 3.66 -1.28 -8.41
C TRP A 116 2.66 -2.43 -8.50
N LEU A 117 2.88 -3.31 -9.46
CA LEU A 117 2.13 -4.54 -9.63
C LEU A 117 3.12 -5.71 -9.60
N ALA A 118 2.67 -6.86 -9.10
CA ALA A 118 3.47 -8.07 -9.17
C ALA A 118 3.74 -8.44 -10.63
N LEU A 119 4.92 -9.03 -10.89
CA LEU A 119 5.37 -9.32 -12.25
C LEU A 119 4.38 -10.18 -13.03
N GLU A 120 3.68 -11.09 -12.37
CA GLU A 120 2.70 -11.97 -13.00
C GLU A 120 1.37 -11.26 -13.35
N HIS A 121 1.22 -10.03 -12.98
CA HIS A 121 0.02 -9.23 -13.23
C HIS A 121 0.37 -7.94 -13.98
#